data_8d79b0f6bbbc7e0c02dea813dc0bb8fc
#
_entry.id   8d79b0f6bbbc7e0c02dea813dc0bb8fc
#
_cell.length_a   1.000
_cell.length_b   1.000
_cell.length_c   1.000
_cell.angle_alpha   90.00
_cell.angle_beta   90.00
_cell.angle_gamma   90.00
#
_symmetry.space_group_name_H-M   'P 1'
#
loop_
_entity.id
_entity.type
_entity.pdbx_description
1 polymer ?
#
loop_
_entity_poly.entity_id
_entity_poly.type
_entity_poly.pdbx_seq_one_letter_code
_entity_poly.pdbx_strand_id
1 'polypeptide(L)'
;NFALPIDDRSIERMNPALAGRPDLMGDRTSITLAEGMTGMTENTFINIKNKSKTITAEIEIPEGATANGALIVQGGRFGGWSLYIKDGIPGYHYNFLGMERTSITGAEKLPAGKHTLRFEFAYEGGGPGKGGAGTLFVNDKQVAEGKIPRTQPLVFSADETADVGIDLATPVVEAIGSEAKSRFTGRIPKITVEVK
;
A
#
# COMPACT_ATOMS: atom_id res chain seq x y z
N ASN A 1 37.86 21.39 8.03
CA ASN A 1 37.15 21.98 9.18
C ASN A 1 35.67 21.61 9.05
N PHE A 2 35.19 20.74 9.90
CA PHE A 2 33.77 20.45 10.01
C PHE A 2 33.17 21.41 11.03
N ALA A 3 32.09 22.11 10.65
CA ALA A 3 31.31 22.89 11.61
C ALA A 3 30.55 21.93 12.51
N LEU A 4 30.76 21.99 13.80
CA LEU A 4 30.00 21.24 14.82
C LEU A 4 29.16 22.24 15.62
N PRO A 5 27.96 21.87 16.05
CA PRO A 5 27.34 20.54 15.87
C PRO A 5 26.83 20.33 14.44
N ILE A 6 26.89 19.11 13.96
CA ILE A 6 26.16 18.70 12.74
C ILE A 6 24.68 18.71 13.10
N ASP A 7 23.95 19.59 12.43
CA ASP A 7 22.52 19.73 12.65
C ASP A 7 21.77 18.63 11.90
N ASP A 8 21.42 17.56 12.60
CA ASP A 8 20.55 16.51 12.07
C ASP A 8 19.08 16.81 12.41
N ARG A 9 18.42 17.57 11.55
CA ARG A 9 16.98 17.83 11.62
C ARG A 9 16.15 16.83 10.84
N SER A 10 16.60 15.60 10.71
CA SER A 10 15.89 14.56 9.95
C SER A 10 14.44 14.41 10.39
N ILE A 11 14.17 14.41 11.69
CA ILE A 11 12.81 14.33 12.23
C ILE A 11 11.96 15.54 11.83
N GLU A 12 12.52 16.74 11.86
CA GLU A 12 11.82 17.95 11.44
C GLU A 12 11.52 17.92 9.94
N ARG A 13 12.47 17.44 9.12
CA ARG A 13 12.26 17.29 7.68
C ARG A 13 11.20 16.27 7.33
N MET A 14 11.07 15.21 8.11
CA MET A 14 10.05 14.16 7.91
C MET A 14 8.66 14.59 8.41
N ASN A 15 8.59 15.58 9.30
CA ASN A 15 7.33 16.14 9.77
C ASN A 15 6.93 17.33 8.88
N PRO A 16 5.87 17.22 8.05
CA PRO A 16 5.45 18.29 7.15
C PRO A 16 5.16 19.60 7.85
N ALA A 17 4.56 19.57 9.05
CA ALA A 17 4.21 20.76 9.81
C ALA A 17 5.47 21.53 10.27
N LEU A 18 6.48 20.81 10.78
CA LEU A 18 7.74 21.40 11.21
C LEU A 18 8.58 21.91 10.03
N ALA A 19 8.52 21.20 8.91
CA ALA A 19 9.20 21.62 7.67
C ALA A 19 8.50 22.75 6.91
N GLY A 20 7.34 23.22 7.39
CA GLY A 20 6.55 24.27 6.74
C GLY A 20 5.93 23.84 5.41
N ARG A 21 5.80 22.53 5.17
CA ARG A 21 5.13 22.01 3.97
C ARG A 21 3.62 21.98 4.19
N PRO A 22 2.81 22.30 3.15
CA PRO A 22 1.36 22.26 3.29
C PRO A 22 0.90 20.83 3.59
N ASP A 23 -0.02 20.70 4.52
CA ASP A 23 -0.76 19.44 4.71
C ASP A 23 -1.85 19.35 3.62
N LEU A 24 -1.57 18.59 2.58
CA LEU A 24 -2.47 18.44 1.43
C LEU A 24 -3.63 17.49 1.72
N MET A 25 -3.50 16.65 2.73
CA MET A 25 -4.54 15.69 3.13
C MET A 25 -5.44 16.26 4.24
N GLY A 26 -4.92 17.09 5.13
CA GLY A 26 -5.67 17.65 6.27
C GLY A 26 -6.35 16.55 7.09
N ASP A 27 -7.58 16.79 7.49
CA ASP A 27 -8.39 15.85 8.29
C ASP A 27 -9.12 14.78 7.45
N ARG A 28 -8.70 14.58 6.22
CA ARG A 28 -9.34 13.56 5.36
C ARG A 28 -9.12 12.17 5.92
N THR A 29 -10.22 11.42 6.01
CA THR A 29 -10.23 10.02 6.43
C THR A 29 -10.41 9.06 5.25
N SER A 30 -10.55 9.58 4.02
CA SER A 30 -10.72 8.78 2.81
C SER A 30 -10.11 9.47 1.60
N ILE A 31 -9.59 8.66 0.67
CA ILE A 31 -9.17 9.09 -0.67
C ILE A 31 -9.68 8.09 -1.71
N THR A 32 -10.14 8.62 -2.84
CA THR A 32 -10.55 7.81 -4.01
C THR A 32 -9.56 8.02 -5.13
N LEU A 33 -9.09 6.94 -5.71
CA LEU A 33 -8.04 6.89 -6.73
C LEU A 33 -8.54 6.17 -7.99
N ALA A 34 -7.97 6.52 -9.11
CA ALA A 34 -8.22 5.89 -10.41
C ALA A 34 -6.95 5.23 -10.96
N GLU A 35 -7.14 4.30 -11.88
CA GLU A 35 -6.04 3.68 -12.62
C GLU A 35 -5.13 4.73 -13.28
N GLY A 36 -3.82 4.50 -13.18
CA GLY A 36 -2.81 5.40 -13.73
C GLY A 36 -2.46 6.60 -12.85
N MET A 37 -3.08 6.78 -11.69
CA MET A 37 -2.59 7.73 -10.69
C MET A 37 -1.31 7.19 -10.08
N THR A 38 -0.19 7.79 -10.46
CA THR A 38 1.16 7.37 -10.05
C THR A 38 1.97 8.57 -9.56
N GLY A 39 3.10 8.30 -8.92
CA GLY A 39 3.98 9.36 -8.43
C GLY A 39 3.42 10.13 -7.23
N MET A 40 2.46 9.57 -6.51
CA MET A 40 1.90 10.22 -5.31
C MET A 40 2.90 10.10 -4.16
N THR A 41 3.50 11.22 -3.82
CA THR A 41 4.46 11.29 -2.71
C THR A 41 3.77 11.08 -1.36
N GLU A 42 4.54 10.78 -0.32
CA GLU A 42 4.05 10.48 1.03
C GLU A 42 3.07 11.55 1.58
N ASN A 43 3.29 12.82 1.26
CA ASN A 43 2.45 13.94 1.69
C ASN A 43 1.24 14.23 0.80
N THR A 44 1.14 13.57 -0.36
CA THR A 44 -0.01 13.66 -1.27
C THR A 44 -0.91 12.43 -1.18
N PHE A 45 -0.54 11.46 -0.37
CA PHE A 45 -1.31 10.26 -0.08
C PHE A 45 -1.85 10.29 1.35
N ILE A 46 -3.02 9.69 1.58
CA ILE A 46 -3.62 9.65 2.92
C ILE A 46 -2.71 8.91 3.91
N ASN A 47 -2.53 9.49 5.10
CA ASN A 47 -1.67 8.88 6.12
C ASN A 47 -2.36 7.67 6.77
N ILE A 48 -1.96 6.48 6.36
CA ILE A 48 -2.46 5.19 6.85
C ILE A 48 -1.64 4.59 7.99
N LYS A 49 -0.58 5.27 8.43
CA LYS A 49 0.34 4.75 9.46
C LYS A 49 -0.29 4.91 10.85
N ASN A 50 -0.04 3.91 11.73
CA ASN A 50 -0.51 3.87 13.11
C ASN A 50 -2.03 3.95 13.26
N LYS A 51 -2.76 3.46 12.26
CA LYS A 51 -4.24 3.51 12.19
C LYS A 51 -4.80 2.22 11.62
N SER A 52 -6.02 1.91 12.01
CA SER A 52 -6.83 0.94 11.27
C SER A 52 -7.22 1.53 9.92
N LYS A 53 -7.31 0.69 8.91
CA LYS A 53 -7.58 1.11 7.53
C LYS A 53 -8.32 0.07 6.73
N THR A 54 -9.02 0.54 5.72
CA THR A 54 -9.67 -0.29 4.70
C THR A 54 -9.20 0.17 3.32
N ILE A 55 -8.81 -0.77 2.47
CA ILE A 55 -8.44 -0.54 1.08
C ILE A 55 -9.40 -1.37 0.23
N THR A 56 -10.18 -0.71 -0.61
CA THR A 56 -11.14 -1.36 -1.50
C THR A 56 -10.79 -1.07 -2.94
N ALA A 57 -10.57 -2.11 -3.74
CA ALA A 57 -10.28 -2.03 -5.17
C ALA A 57 -11.43 -2.68 -5.97
N GLU A 58 -12.06 -1.91 -6.83
CA GLU A 58 -12.95 -2.42 -7.87
C GLU A 58 -12.10 -2.74 -9.09
N ILE A 59 -12.18 -3.98 -9.58
CA ILE A 59 -11.38 -4.43 -10.71
C ILE A 59 -12.24 -5.19 -11.73
N GLU A 60 -11.72 -5.26 -12.95
CA GLU A 60 -12.31 -6.06 -14.03
C GLU A 60 -11.22 -6.89 -14.71
N ILE A 61 -11.40 -8.20 -14.72
CA ILE A 61 -10.48 -9.17 -15.32
C ILE A 61 -11.05 -9.58 -16.66
N PRO A 62 -10.31 -9.37 -17.78
CA PRO A 62 -10.75 -9.76 -19.11
C PRO A 62 -10.95 -11.28 -19.25
N GLU A 63 -11.87 -11.70 -20.11
CA GLU A 63 -12.04 -13.12 -20.44
C GLU A 63 -10.77 -13.72 -21.03
N GLY A 64 -10.46 -14.94 -20.62
CA GLY A 64 -9.26 -15.67 -21.05
C GLY A 64 -7.95 -15.17 -20.46
N ALA A 65 -7.95 -14.11 -19.64
CA ALA A 65 -6.76 -13.61 -18.98
C ALA A 65 -6.59 -14.19 -17.57
N THR A 66 -5.33 -14.39 -17.19
CA THR A 66 -4.96 -14.58 -15.78
C THR A 66 -4.52 -13.24 -15.22
N ALA A 67 -5.23 -12.77 -14.22
CA ALA A 67 -4.91 -11.47 -13.60
C ALA A 67 -3.54 -11.50 -12.91
N ASN A 68 -2.74 -10.47 -13.13
CA ASN A 68 -1.45 -10.24 -12.48
C ASN A 68 -1.22 -8.75 -12.29
N GLY A 69 -0.41 -8.39 -11.29
CA GLY A 69 0.11 -7.06 -11.09
C GLY A 69 -0.38 -6.36 -9.84
N ALA A 70 0.15 -5.15 -9.62
CA ALA A 70 -0.20 -4.28 -8.51
C ALA A 70 -1.55 -3.60 -8.76
N LEU A 71 -2.45 -3.63 -7.79
CA LEU A 71 -3.67 -2.82 -7.82
C LEU A 71 -3.38 -1.43 -7.25
N ILE A 72 -2.77 -1.41 -6.08
CA ILE A 72 -2.25 -0.20 -5.44
C ILE A 72 -1.03 -0.58 -4.61
N VAL A 73 -0.06 0.31 -4.60
CA VAL A 73 1.19 0.18 -3.85
C VAL A 73 1.54 1.51 -3.21
N GLN A 74 2.29 1.46 -2.11
CA GLN A 74 2.98 2.61 -1.55
C GLN A 74 4.32 2.17 -1.00
N GLY A 75 5.38 2.90 -1.35
CA GLY A 75 6.76 2.59 -0.98
C GLY A 75 7.42 1.62 -1.96
N GLY A 76 8.42 0.89 -1.53
CA GLY A 76 9.23 0.03 -2.37
C GLY A 76 9.94 -1.09 -1.60
N ARG A 77 11.10 -1.50 -2.12
CA ARG A 77 11.88 -2.62 -1.58
C ARG A 77 12.29 -2.44 -0.12
N PHE A 78 12.50 -1.21 0.32
CA PHE A 78 12.99 -0.89 1.66
C PHE A 78 11.88 -0.48 2.64
N GLY A 79 10.64 -0.58 2.25
CA GLY A 79 9.46 -0.35 3.10
C GLY A 79 8.24 0.02 2.28
N GLY A 80 7.12 -0.62 2.55
CA GLY A 80 5.89 -0.35 1.81
C GLY A 80 4.84 -1.43 1.96
N TRP A 81 3.79 -1.31 1.18
CA TRP A 81 2.69 -2.27 1.13
C TRP A 81 2.06 -2.28 -0.27
N SER A 82 1.42 -3.38 -0.60
CA SER A 82 0.68 -3.52 -1.86
C SER A 82 -0.53 -4.42 -1.72
N LEU A 83 -1.64 -4.01 -2.31
CA LEU A 83 -2.75 -4.90 -2.68
C LEU A 83 -2.51 -5.30 -4.13
N TYR A 84 -2.43 -6.59 -4.40
CA TYR A 84 -1.97 -7.11 -5.70
C TYR A 84 -2.66 -8.41 -6.07
N ILE A 85 -2.45 -8.84 -7.31
CA ILE A 85 -2.82 -10.18 -7.79
C ILE A 85 -1.58 -10.84 -8.39
N LYS A 86 -1.35 -12.11 -8.04
CA LYS A 86 -0.28 -12.93 -8.60
C LYS A 86 -0.84 -14.25 -9.12
N ASP A 87 -0.66 -14.50 -10.43
CA ASP A 87 -1.17 -15.72 -11.10
C ASP A 87 -2.67 -15.96 -10.85
N GLY A 88 -3.45 -14.88 -10.81
CA GLY A 88 -4.88 -14.88 -10.52
C GLY A 88 -5.25 -14.83 -9.04
N ILE A 89 -4.30 -15.04 -8.14
CA ILE A 89 -4.54 -15.10 -6.69
C ILE A 89 -4.39 -13.71 -6.07
N PRO A 90 -5.41 -13.19 -5.37
CA PRO A 90 -5.34 -11.89 -4.69
C PRO A 90 -4.49 -11.97 -3.42
N GLY A 91 -3.78 -10.90 -3.13
CA GLY A 91 -2.95 -10.81 -1.94
C GLY A 91 -2.74 -9.38 -1.46
N TYR A 92 -2.45 -9.27 -0.19
CA TYR A 92 -1.90 -8.07 0.44
C TYR A 92 -0.50 -8.37 0.95
N HIS A 93 0.44 -7.48 0.70
CA HIS A 93 1.81 -7.60 1.16
C HIS A 93 2.21 -6.37 1.98
N TYR A 94 2.88 -6.62 3.08
CA TYR A 94 3.48 -5.58 3.91
C TYR A 94 4.98 -5.84 4.05
N ASN A 95 5.77 -4.85 3.66
CA ASN A 95 7.22 -4.87 3.75
C ASN A 95 7.67 -3.90 4.83
N PHE A 96 8.11 -4.43 5.98
CA PHE A 96 8.65 -3.64 7.07
C PHE A 96 10.16 -3.45 6.88
N LEU A 97 10.57 -2.29 6.35
CA LEU A 97 11.96 -1.85 6.20
C LEU A 97 12.88 -2.83 5.43
N GLY A 98 12.32 -3.67 4.56
CA GLY A 98 13.09 -4.71 3.88
C GLY A 98 13.54 -5.89 4.77
N MET A 99 13.30 -5.80 6.09
CA MET A 99 13.73 -6.78 7.09
C MET A 99 12.69 -7.87 7.34
N GLU A 100 11.41 -7.50 7.31
CA GLU A 100 10.31 -8.42 7.58
C GLU A 100 9.22 -8.21 6.53
N ARG A 101 8.81 -9.30 5.90
CA ARG A 101 7.79 -9.30 4.85
C ARG A 101 6.66 -10.22 5.24
N THR A 102 5.44 -9.69 5.25
CA THR A 102 4.21 -10.43 5.55
C THR A 102 3.30 -10.41 4.33
N SER A 103 2.87 -11.59 3.90
CA SER A 103 1.86 -11.73 2.84
C SER A 103 0.61 -12.40 3.38
N ILE A 104 -0.55 -11.85 3.03
CA ILE A 104 -1.88 -12.38 3.33
C ILE A 104 -2.53 -12.65 1.97
N THR A 105 -2.61 -13.92 1.57
CA THR A 105 -2.96 -14.33 0.20
C THR A 105 -4.15 -15.25 0.20
N GLY A 106 -5.08 -15.04 -0.71
CA GLY A 106 -6.17 -15.96 -0.99
C GLY A 106 -5.67 -17.32 -1.46
N ALA A 107 -6.55 -18.31 -1.44
CA ALA A 107 -6.23 -19.67 -1.89
C ALA A 107 -6.66 -19.93 -3.35
N GLU A 108 -7.61 -19.17 -3.87
CA GLU A 108 -8.25 -19.43 -5.16
C GLU A 108 -7.98 -18.30 -6.16
N LYS A 109 -7.88 -18.69 -7.43
CA LYS A 109 -7.77 -17.74 -8.54
C LYS A 109 -9.11 -17.04 -8.78
N LEU A 110 -9.03 -15.77 -9.08
CA LEU A 110 -10.20 -15.01 -9.51
C LEU A 110 -10.53 -15.35 -10.96
N PRO A 111 -11.79 -15.67 -11.27
CA PRO A 111 -12.24 -15.83 -12.64
C PRO A 111 -12.29 -14.48 -13.37
N ALA A 112 -12.50 -14.51 -14.69
CA ALA A 112 -12.82 -13.31 -15.46
C ALA A 112 -14.10 -12.63 -14.94
N GLY A 113 -14.20 -11.32 -15.10
CA GLY A 113 -15.34 -10.53 -14.67
C GLY A 113 -14.99 -9.42 -13.68
N LYS A 114 -16.01 -8.83 -13.08
CA LYS A 114 -15.89 -7.76 -12.09
C LYS A 114 -15.75 -8.32 -10.69
N HIS A 115 -14.79 -7.77 -9.94
CA HIS A 115 -14.56 -8.14 -8.56
C HIS A 115 -14.32 -6.91 -7.69
N THR A 116 -14.66 -7.05 -6.41
CA THR A 116 -14.27 -6.11 -5.37
C THR A 116 -13.30 -6.82 -4.44
N LEU A 117 -12.05 -6.34 -4.39
CA LEU A 117 -11.07 -6.77 -3.41
C LEU A 117 -11.04 -5.76 -2.27
N ARG A 118 -11.16 -6.22 -1.03
CA ARG A 118 -11.11 -5.36 0.14
C ARG A 118 -10.14 -5.93 1.18
N PHE A 119 -9.19 -5.11 1.58
CA PHE A 119 -8.27 -5.43 2.67
C PHE A 119 -8.59 -4.54 3.87
N GLU A 120 -8.84 -5.15 5.00
CA GLU A 120 -9.05 -4.49 6.29
C GLU A 120 -7.87 -4.77 7.20
N PHE A 121 -7.35 -3.70 7.82
CA PHE A 121 -6.30 -3.79 8.81
C PHE A 121 -6.79 -3.20 10.14
N ALA A 122 -6.87 -4.04 11.16
CA ALA A 122 -7.19 -3.65 12.52
C ALA A 122 -5.90 -3.41 13.29
N TYR A 123 -5.55 -2.13 13.49
CA TYR A 123 -4.36 -1.73 14.23
C TYR A 123 -4.50 -2.05 15.72
N GLU A 124 -3.48 -2.65 16.34
CA GLU A 124 -3.53 -3.06 17.76
C GLU A 124 -3.57 -1.86 18.74
N GLY A 125 -3.18 -0.66 18.30
CA GLY A 125 -3.07 0.51 19.18
C GLY A 125 -1.85 0.43 20.10
N GLY A 126 -1.86 1.23 21.16
CA GLY A 126 -0.79 1.20 22.18
C GLY A 126 0.50 1.89 21.78
N GLY A 127 0.47 2.81 20.81
CA GLY A 127 1.60 3.62 20.36
C GLY A 127 2.02 3.35 18.92
N PRO A 128 2.98 4.12 18.38
CA PRO A 128 3.41 4.00 16.98
C PRO A 128 4.08 2.67 16.65
N GLY A 129 3.96 2.23 15.40
CA GLY A 129 4.69 1.08 14.85
C GLY A 129 4.20 -0.29 15.31
N LYS A 130 3.07 -0.36 16.01
CA LYS A 130 2.47 -1.64 16.42
C LYS A 130 1.91 -2.39 15.22
N GLY A 131 1.67 -3.66 15.41
CA GLY A 131 1.07 -4.54 14.42
C GLY A 131 -0.44 -4.48 14.38
N GLY A 132 -1.01 -5.51 13.79
CA GLY A 132 -2.45 -5.67 13.71
C GLY A 132 -2.87 -6.91 12.95
N ALA A 133 -4.17 -7.14 12.92
CA ALA A 133 -4.78 -8.20 12.13
C ALA A 133 -5.16 -7.65 10.74
N GLY A 134 -4.79 -8.39 9.70
CA GLY A 134 -5.19 -8.11 8.32
C GLY A 134 -6.17 -9.15 7.81
N THR A 135 -7.23 -8.72 7.15
CA THR A 135 -8.24 -9.59 6.57
C THR A 135 -8.48 -9.21 5.11
N LEU A 136 -8.41 -10.18 4.22
CA LEU A 136 -8.63 -10.01 2.79
C LEU A 136 -9.99 -10.59 2.40
N PHE A 137 -10.77 -9.80 1.65
CA PHE A 137 -12.08 -10.17 1.13
C PHE A 137 -12.09 -10.08 -0.39
N VAL A 138 -12.86 -10.95 -1.01
CA VAL A 138 -13.25 -10.89 -2.42
C VAL A 138 -14.76 -10.97 -2.51
N ASN A 139 -15.40 -9.97 -3.12
CA ASN A 139 -16.87 -9.90 -3.25
C ASN A 139 -17.56 -10.13 -1.89
N ASP A 140 -17.07 -9.45 -0.84
CA ASP A 140 -17.50 -9.52 0.56
C ASP A 140 -17.27 -10.87 1.27
N LYS A 141 -16.75 -11.87 0.59
CA LYS A 141 -16.35 -13.14 1.21
C LYS A 141 -14.92 -13.04 1.72
N GLN A 142 -14.68 -13.33 2.99
CA GLN A 142 -13.33 -13.46 3.53
C GLN A 142 -12.60 -14.62 2.85
N VAL A 143 -11.41 -14.35 2.32
CA VAL A 143 -10.59 -15.33 1.59
C VAL A 143 -9.23 -15.57 2.26
N ALA A 144 -8.77 -14.65 3.11
CA ALA A 144 -7.55 -14.84 3.89
C ALA A 144 -7.54 -13.92 5.11
N GLU A 145 -6.76 -14.30 6.11
CA GLU A 145 -6.44 -13.46 7.26
C GLU A 145 -5.01 -13.72 7.71
N GLY A 146 -4.42 -12.76 8.43
CA GLY A 146 -3.09 -12.91 8.99
C GLY A 146 -2.71 -11.76 9.91
N LYS A 147 -1.61 -11.94 10.62
CA LYS A 147 -1.06 -10.92 11.51
C LYS A 147 0.12 -10.22 10.82
N ILE A 148 0.11 -8.89 10.86
CA ILE A 148 1.27 -8.06 10.56
C ILE A 148 1.90 -7.69 11.91
N PRO A 149 3.11 -8.21 12.24
CA PRO A 149 3.64 -8.10 13.61
C PRO A 149 3.97 -6.67 14.02
N ARG A 150 4.38 -5.85 13.08
CA ARG A 150 4.72 -4.43 13.29
C ARG A 150 4.58 -3.64 12.00
N THR A 151 4.41 -2.34 12.13
CA THR A 151 4.22 -1.44 10.99
C THR A 151 5.18 -0.26 11.02
N GLN A 152 5.40 0.36 9.87
CA GLN A 152 6.22 1.57 9.75
C GLN A 152 5.47 2.77 10.36
N PRO A 153 6.07 3.43 11.38
CA PRO A 153 5.36 4.50 12.08
C PRO A 153 5.48 5.88 11.43
N LEU A 154 6.51 6.14 10.63
CA LEU A 154 6.86 7.49 10.16
C LEU A 154 6.64 7.68 8.66
N VAL A 155 7.50 7.08 7.83
CA VAL A 155 7.43 7.17 6.36
C VAL A 155 7.70 5.79 5.76
N PHE A 156 7.08 5.47 4.64
CA PHE A 156 7.38 4.24 3.92
C PHE A 156 8.66 4.39 3.10
N SER A 157 8.80 5.52 2.40
CA SER A 157 9.97 5.85 1.63
C SER A 157 10.09 7.36 1.44
N ALA A 158 11.31 7.86 1.28
CA ALA A 158 11.58 9.24 0.88
C ALA A 158 11.52 9.43 -0.64
N ASP A 159 11.77 8.37 -1.40
CA ASP A 159 11.98 8.42 -2.85
C ASP A 159 10.90 7.65 -3.64
N GLU A 160 10.31 6.65 -3.01
CA GLU A 160 9.24 5.85 -3.60
C GLU A 160 7.87 6.48 -3.35
N THR A 161 6.94 6.19 -4.22
CA THR A 161 5.61 6.83 -4.25
C THR A 161 4.49 5.86 -3.96
N ALA A 162 3.26 6.34 -4.00
CA ALA A 162 2.09 5.50 -4.10
C ALA A 162 1.58 5.51 -5.55
N ASP A 163 1.23 4.33 -6.05
CA ASP A 163 0.90 4.11 -7.46
C ASP A 163 -0.32 3.19 -7.60
N VAL A 164 -1.15 3.43 -8.61
CA VAL A 164 -2.33 2.62 -8.93
C VAL A 164 -2.14 1.91 -10.28
N GLY A 165 -2.24 0.59 -10.25
CA GLY A 165 -2.13 -0.27 -11.43
C GLY A 165 -0.70 -0.62 -11.85
N ILE A 166 0.29 -0.17 -11.10
CA ILE A 166 1.71 -0.42 -11.33
C ILE A 166 2.48 -0.22 -10.02
N ASP A 167 3.68 -0.75 -9.94
CA ASP A 167 4.66 -0.50 -8.87
C ASP A 167 5.90 0.10 -9.55
N LEU A 168 6.14 1.39 -9.35
CA LEU A 168 7.27 2.09 -9.94
C LEU A 168 8.55 1.89 -9.14
N ALA A 169 9.70 2.15 -9.76
CA ALA A 169 11.04 2.06 -9.19
C ALA A 169 11.37 0.68 -8.58
N THR A 170 11.37 0.49 -7.26
CA THR A 170 11.76 -0.79 -6.66
C THR A 170 10.55 -1.55 -6.11
N PRO A 171 10.48 -2.89 -6.33
CA PRO A 171 9.25 -3.62 -6.01
C PRO A 171 9.00 -3.72 -4.51
N VAL A 172 7.77 -3.42 -4.09
CA VAL A 172 7.27 -3.80 -2.76
C VAL A 172 7.10 -5.31 -2.69
N VAL A 173 6.56 -5.90 -3.77
CA VAL A 173 6.33 -7.34 -3.90
C VAL A 173 7.26 -7.92 -4.96
N GLU A 174 8.36 -8.51 -4.53
CA GLU A 174 9.39 -9.07 -5.45
C GLU A 174 8.80 -10.04 -6.49
N ALA A 175 7.75 -10.80 -6.10
CA ALA A 175 7.15 -11.81 -6.96
C ALA A 175 6.39 -11.25 -8.17
N ILE A 176 5.94 -9.99 -8.12
CA ILE A 176 5.31 -9.31 -9.26
C ILE A 176 6.26 -8.35 -9.95
N GLY A 177 7.41 -8.04 -9.32
CA GLY A 177 8.40 -7.11 -9.83
C GLY A 177 7.95 -5.66 -9.78
N SER A 178 8.61 -4.82 -10.56
CA SER A 178 8.29 -3.39 -10.71
C SER A 178 8.16 -3.00 -12.18
N GLU A 179 7.79 -1.76 -12.44
CA GLU A 179 7.62 -1.18 -13.77
C GLU A 179 6.64 -2.01 -14.63
N ALA A 180 7.00 -2.27 -15.87
CA ALA A 180 6.14 -3.01 -16.80
C ALA A 180 5.72 -4.40 -16.30
N LYS A 181 6.54 -5.04 -15.43
CA LYS A 181 6.25 -6.37 -14.88
C LYS A 181 5.15 -6.35 -13.84
N SER A 182 5.07 -5.27 -13.07
CA SER A 182 4.06 -5.08 -12.03
C SER A 182 2.74 -4.53 -12.54
N ARG A 183 2.67 -4.12 -13.82
CA ARG A 183 1.45 -3.54 -14.39
C ARG A 183 0.28 -4.51 -14.29
N PHE A 184 -0.84 -4.02 -13.76
CA PHE A 184 -2.06 -4.83 -13.68
C PHE A 184 -2.59 -5.16 -15.08
N THR A 185 -2.93 -6.43 -15.27
CA THR A 185 -3.37 -6.96 -16.59
C THR A 185 -4.86 -6.83 -16.86
N GLY A 186 -5.63 -6.28 -15.90
CA GLY A 186 -7.05 -5.96 -16.04
C GLY A 186 -7.29 -4.46 -16.05
N ARG A 187 -8.46 -4.04 -15.56
CA ARG A 187 -8.85 -2.64 -15.36
C ARG A 187 -9.12 -2.37 -13.88
N ILE A 188 -8.88 -1.14 -13.46
CA ILE A 188 -9.14 -0.68 -12.08
C ILE A 188 -10.06 0.54 -12.15
N PRO A 189 -11.39 0.34 -12.17
CA PRO A 189 -12.36 1.44 -12.18
C PRO A 189 -12.19 2.40 -11.01
N LYS A 190 -11.90 1.86 -9.81
CA LYS A 190 -11.80 2.68 -8.60
C LYS A 190 -11.04 1.97 -7.49
N ILE A 191 -10.26 2.74 -6.74
CA ILE A 191 -9.73 2.33 -5.44
C ILE A 191 -10.14 3.36 -4.40
N THR A 192 -10.56 2.89 -3.23
CA THR A 192 -10.82 3.74 -2.07
C THR A 192 -9.94 3.29 -0.91
N VAL A 193 -9.28 4.25 -0.27
CA VAL A 193 -8.50 4.03 0.94
C VAL A 193 -9.11 4.85 2.06
N GLU A 194 -9.46 4.20 3.16
CA GLU A 194 -10.11 4.79 4.32
C GLU A 194 -9.29 4.51 5.58
N VAL A 195 -9.24 5.48 6.50
CA VAL A 195 -8.59 5.35 7.82
C VAL A 195 -9.60 5.61 8.93
N LYS A 196 -9.37 4.92 10.07
CA LYS A 196 -10.19 5.02 11.27
C LYS A 196 -9.36 5.45 12.46
#